data_3c0874f7fb531379a88534fcac3b7590
#
_entry.id   3c0874f7fb531379a88534fcac3b7590
#
_cell.length_a   1.000
_cell.length_b   1.000
_cell.length_c   1.000
_cell.angle_alpha   90.00
_cell.angle_beta   90.00
_cell.angle_gamma   90.00
#
_symmetry.space_group_name_H-M   'P 1'
#
loop_
_entity.id
_entity.type
_entity.pdbx_description
1 polymer ?
#
loop_
_entity_poly.entity_id
_entity_poly.type
_entity_poly.pdbx_seq_one_letter_code
_entity_poly.pdbx_strand_id
1 'polypeptide(L)'
;MEHEFWHERWAKKEIGFHEGTVNQYLHDHWPELAGKGTDAVFVPLCGKAHDMWWLHDRGHPIIGVELSELACKDFFEEAGEKAKVHPGEPFITFKHDNLQLWCGDFFQLVPDDLKHVRLVYDRAALIALPPHMRKDYVNHLTAIIPDGTKILLITLDYDTEIKGPPFNVSDEEVQELYQDDYKIEHILTNTLAKDHPFTKRKGLENASESVFRLTKL
;
A
#
# COMPACT_ATOMS: atom_id res chain seq x y z
N MET A 1 8.23 -11.98 6.21
CA MET A 1 7.05 -12.70 6.71
C MET A 1 6.75 -13.78 5.70
N GLU A 2 6.47 -14.97 6.11
CA GLU A 2 6.23 -16.13 5.25
C GLU A 2 5.02 -15.89 4.35
N HIS A 3 5.11 -16.23 3.08
CA HIS A 3 3.98 -16.13 2.12
C HIS A 3 2.74 -16.86 2.64
N GLU A 4 2.95 -18.01 3.26
CA GLU A 4 1.91 -18.86 3.86
C GLU A 4 1.07 -18.13 4.91
N PHE A 5 1.69 -17.26 5.72
CA PHE A 5 0.99 -16.44 6.70
C PHE A 5 -0.10 -15.55 6.05
N TRP A 6 0.19 -14.91 4.92
CA TRP A 6 -0.77 -14.06 4.23
C TRP A 6 -1.86 -14.88 3.53
N HIS A 7 -1.49 -15.99 2.88
CA HIS A 7 -2.46 -16.90 2.28
C HIS A 7 -3.46 -17.43 3.31
N GLU A 8 -2.99 -17.80 4.49
CA GLU A 8 -3.88 -18.23 5.59
C GLU A 8 -4.81 -17.11 6.06
N ARG A 9 -4.33 -15.87 6.19
CA ARG A 9 -5.16 -14.74 6.61
C ARG A 9 -6.28 -14.45 5.63
N TRP A 10 -5.98 -14.46 4.35
CA TRP A 10 -7.00 -14.31 3.31
C TRP A 10 -8.00 -15.46 3.35
N ALA A 11 -7.55 -16.70 3.43
CA ALA A 11 -8.43 -17.87 3.50
C ALA A 11 -9.34 -17.87 4.73
N LYS A 12 -8.84 -17.40 5.88
CA LYS A 12 -9.61 -17.28 7.13
C LYS A 12 -10.44 -16.00 7.23
N LYS A 13 -10.37 -15.10 6.24
CA LYS A 13 -11.00 -13.77 6.26
C LYS A 13 -10.57 -12.90 7.45
N GLU A 14 -9.36 -13.08 7.93
CA GLU A 14 -8.75 -12.28 9.00
C GLU A 14 -8.14 -10.99 8.44
N ILE A 15 -8.96 -10.21 7.72
CA ILE A 15 -8.60 -9.03 6.92
C ILE A 15 -8.99 -7.71 7.61
N GLY A 16 -8.79 -7.63 8.91
CA GLY A 16 -9.14 -6.44 9.69
C GLY A 16 -8.42 -5.13 9.31
N PHE A 17 -7.51 -5.18 8.33
CA PHE A 17 -6.86 -4.04 7.67
C PHE A 17 -7.63 -3.55 6.45
N HIS A 18 -8.60 -4.32 5.95
CA HIS A 18 -9.44 -3.93 4.83
C HIS A 18 -10.51 -2.95 5.30
N GLU A 19 -10.52 -1.76 4.70
CA GLU A 19 -11.54 -0.74 4.92
C GLU A 19 -12.56 -0.79 3.80
N GLY A 20 -13.85 -0.72 4.17
CA GLY A 20 -14.96 -0.73 3.20
C GLY A 20 -15.20 0.62 2.51
N THR A 21 -14.35 1.61 2.77
CA THR A 21 -14.43 2.97 2.23
C THR A 21 -13.06 3.45 1.78
N VAL A 22 -13.05 4.46 0.91
CA VAL A 22 -11.81 5.13 0.49
C VAL A 22 -11.15 5.81 1.70
N ASN A 23 -9.84 5.68 1.80
CA ASN A 23 -9.07 6.29 2.87
C ASN A 23 -9.14 7.82 2.79
N GLN A 24 -9.41 8.48 3.92
CA GLN A 24 -9.61 9.94 3.97
C GLN A 24 -8.32 10.70 3.60
N TYR A 25 -7.14 10.21 4.01
CA TYR A 25 -5.88 10.87 3.67
C TYR A 25 -5.55 10.77 2.17
N LEU A 26 -5.94 9.66 1.52
CA LEU A 26 -5.87 9.57 0.07
C LEU A 26 -6.74 10.65 -0.57
N HIS A 27 -8.00 10.76 -0.14
CA HIS A 27 -8.93 11.74 -0.67
C HIS A 27 -8.39 13.18 -0.52
N ASP A 28 -7.83 13.51 0.63
CA ASP A 28 -7.45 14.88 0.99
C ASP A 28 -6.09 15.30 0.41
N HIS A 29 -5.12 14.38 0.30
CA HIS A 29 -3.74 14.71 -0.08
C HIS A 29 -3.35 14.29 -1.49
N TRP A 30 -4.08 13.35 -2.11
CA TRP A 30 -3.77 12.90 -3.46
C TRP A 30 -3.83 14.00 -4.53
N PRO A 31 -4.83 14.91 -4.53
CA PRO A 31 -4.91 15.94 -5.54
C PRO A 31 -3.68 16.86 -5.60
N GLU A 32 -3.08 17.13 -4.45
CA GLU A 32 -1.85 17.92 -4.39
C GLU A 32 -0.62 17.12 -4.84
N LEU A 33 -0.54 15.84 -4.48
CA LEU A 33 0.55 14.95 -4.87
C LEU A 33 0.55 14.69 -6.38
N ALA A 34 -0.60 14.32 -6.95
CA ALA A 34 -0.74 13.95 -8.36
C ALA A 34 -0.81 15.18 -9.28
N GLY A 35 -1.25 16.33 -8.76
CA GLY A 35 -1.51 17.51 -9.58
C GLY A 35 -2.68 17.31 -10.54
N LYS A 36 -2.57 17.84 -11.78
CA LYS A 36 -3.62 17.75 -12.80
C LYS A 36 -3.46 16.56 -13.75
N GLY A 37 -2.42 15.76 -13.56
CA GLY A 37 -2.10 14.63 -14.42
C GLY A 37 -2.84 13.34 -14.03
N THR A 38 -2.80 12.38 -14.94
CA THR A 38 -3.29 11.00 -14.74
C THR A 38 -2.12 10.03 -14.87
N ASP A 39 -1.00 10.33 -14.21
CA ASP A 39 0.17 9.47 -14.19
C ASP A 39 -0.15 8.09 -13.64
N ALA A 40 0.61 7.08 -14.08
CA ALA A 40 0.44 5.72 -13.60
C ALA A 40 0.80 5.62 -12.11
N VAL A 41 -0.06 4.91 -11.36
CA VAL A 41 0.05 4.69 -9.92
C VAL A 41 0.42 3.24 -9.65
N PHE A 42 1.41 3.04 -8.80
CA PHE A 42 1.74 1.75 -8.23
C PHE A 42 1.20 1.63 -6.81
N VAL A 43 0.59 0.49 -6.48
CA VAL A 43 0.08 0.17 -5.15
C VAL A 43 0.70 -1.14 -4.68
N PRO A 44 1.74 -1.10 -3.84
CA PRO A 44 2.39 -2.31 -3.33
C PRO A 44 1.50 -3.03 -2.31
N LEU A 45 1.57 -4.38 -2.27
CA LEU A 45 0.87 -5.25 -1.30
C LEU A 45 -0.61 -4.84 -1.15
N CYS A 46 -1.25 -4.61 -2.28
CA CYS A 46 -2.49 -3.82 -2.38
C CYS A 46 -3.73 -4.49 -1.78
N GLY A 47 -3.68 -5.81 -1.51
CA GLY A 47 -4.87 -6.53 -1.09
C GLY A 47 -6.03 -6.33 -2.05
N LYS A 48 -7.18 -5.96 -1.48
CA LYS A 48 -8.38 -5.57 -2.22
C LYS A 48 -8.86 -4.16 -1.83
N ALA A 49 -7.92 -3.20 -1.71
CA ALA A 49 -8.19 -1.85 -1.27
C ALA A 49 -9.13 -1.10 -2.24
N HIS A 50 -10.26 -0.60 -1.73
CA HIS A 50 -11.19 0.25 -2.50
C HIS A 50 -10.55 1.53 -3.02
N ASP A 51 -9.45 1.96 -2.42
CA ASP A 51 -8.63 3.09 -2.83
C ASP A 51 -8.21 3.01 -4.31
N MET A 52 -7.96 1.80 -4.81
CA MET A 52 -7.57 1.60 -6.21
C MET A 52 -8.70 1.92 -7.18
N TRP A 53 -9.97 1.64 -6.82
CA TRP A 53 -11.11 2.06 -7.64
C TRP A 53 -11.26 3.58 -7.64
N TRP A 54 -11.08 4.21 -6.50
CA TRP A 54 -11.12 5.68 -6.40
C TRP A 54 -10.04 6.36 -7.26
N LEU A 55 -8.84 5.80 -7.32
CA LEU A 55 -7.74 6.27 -8.20
C LEU A 55 -8.07 6.02 -9.67
N HIS A 56 -8.57 4.83 -10.00
CA HIS A 56 -9.01 4.45 -11.34
C HIS A 56 -10.09 5.38 -11.90
N ASP A 57 -11.11 5.71 -11.09
CA ASP A 57 -12.21 6.61 -11.47
C ASP A 57 -11.74 8.04 -11.76
N ARG A 58 -10.54 8.40 -11.30
CA ARG A 58 -9.86 9.67 -11.60
C ARG A 58 -8.98 9.61 -12.84
N GLY A 59 -9.00 8.48 -13.54
CA GLY A 59 -8.32 8.27 -14.81
C GLY A 59 -6.87 7.80 -14.69
N HIS A 60 -6.38 7.50 -13.49
CA HIS A 60 -5.04 6.94 -13.30
C HIS A 60 -4.96 5.50 -13.83
N PRO A 61 -3.96 5.15 -14.64
CA PRO A 61 -3.58 3.75 -14.82
C PRO A 61 -3.05 3.19 -13.50
N ILE A 62 -3.57 2.03 -13.07
CA ILE A 62 -3.22 1.41 -11.79
C ILE A 62 -2.49 0.10 -12.01
N ILE A 63 -1.39 -0.09 -11.29
CA ILE A 63 -0.70 -1.37 -11.13
C ILE A 63 -0.68 -1.67 -9.63
N GLY A 64 -1.45 -2.68 -9.21
CA GLY A 64 -1.35 -3.24 -7.87
C GLY A 64 -0.57 -4.54 -7.87
N VAL A 65 0.21 -4.81 -6.81
CA VAL A 65 0.81 -6.13 -6.60
C VAL A 65 0.26 -6.75 -5.32
N GLU A 66 -0.18 -8.00 -5.40
CA GLU A 66 -0.76 -8.75 -4.28
C GLU A 66 -0.34 -10.21 -4.35
N LEU A 67 0.05 -10.78 -3.22
CA LEU A 67 0.50 -12.16 -3.14
C LEU A 67 -0.64 -13.17 -3.25
N SER A 68 -1.83 -12.82 -2.75
CA SER A 68 -2.98 -13.72 -2.66
C SER A 68 -3.87 -13.64 -3.90
N GLU A 69 -3.96 -14.74 -4.64
CA GLU A 69 -4.89 -14.85 -5.77
C GLU A 69 -6.35 -14.68 -5.34
N LEU A 70 -6.69 -15.13 -4.11
CA LEU A 70 -8.02 -14.92 -3.54
C LEU A 70 -8.33 -13.43 -3.38
N ALA A 71 -7.38 -12.64 -2.86
CA ALA A 71 -7.56 -11.21 -2.72
C ALA A 71 -7.75 -10.51 -4.08
N CYS A 72 -6.97 -10.91 -5.09
CA CYS A 72 -7.10 -10.37 -6.45
C CYS A 72 -8.47 -10.68 -7.05
N LYS A 73 -9.02 -11.87 -6.84
CA LYS A 73 -10.37 -12.25 -7.28
C LYS A 73 -11.45 -11.46 -6.54
N ASP A 74 -11.38 -11.46 -5.21
CA ASP A 74 -12.34 -10.77 -4.35
C ASP A 74 -12.43 -9.28 -4.67
N PHE A 75 -11.28 -8.65 -5.04
CA PHE A 75 -11.22 -7.23 -5.40
C PHE A 75 -12.18 -6.87 -6.55
N PHE A 76 -12.20 -7.66 -7.61
CA PHE A 76 -13.08 -7.44 -8.75
C PHE A 76 -14.52 -7.92 -8.48
N GLU A 77 -14.67 -9.07 -7.82
CA GLU A 77 -15.99 -9.63 -7.51
C GLU A 77 -16.82 -8.72 -6.60
N GLU A 78 -16.21 -8.13 -5.56
CA GLU A 78 -16.89 -7.21 -4.65
C GLU A 78 -17.27 -5.88 -5.29
N ALA A 79 -16.55 -5.45 -6.31
CA ALA A 79 -16.94 -4.29 -7.13
C ALA A 79 -18.02 -4.61 -8.18
N GLY A 80 -18.37 -5.89 -8.36
CA GLY A 80 -19.28 -6.33 -9.42
C GLY A 80 -18.65 -6.30 -10.81
N GLU A 81 -17.33 -6.17 -10.88
CA GLU A 81 -16.55 -6.05 -12.11
C GLU A 81 -15.90 -7.38 -12.52
N LYS A 82 -15.56 -7.49 -13.80
CA LYS A 82 -14.88 -8.68 -14.35
C LYS A 82 -13.49 -8.34 -14.82
N ALA A 83 -12.51 -9.04 -14.28
CA ALA A 83 -11.15 -8.97 -14.80
C ALA A 83 -10.90 -10.01 -15.89
N LYS A 84 -10.11 -9.63 -16.91
CA LYS A 84 -9.47 -10.58 -17.80
C LYS A 84 -8.24 -11.13 -17.11
N VAL A 85 -8.15 -12.46 -16.97
CA VAL A 85 -7.03 -13.11 -16.32
C VAL A 85 -6.03 -13.55 -17.37
N HIS A 86 -4.79 -13.13 -17.22
CA HIS A 86 -3.67 -13.51 -18.07
C HIS A 86 -2.67 -14.31 -17.23
N PRO A 87 -2.58 -15.64 -17.45
CA PRO A 87 -1.53 -16.44 -16.82
C PRO A 87 -0.15 -15.97 -17.27
N GLY A 88 0.80 -15.93 -16.36
CA GLY A 88 2.18 -15.52 -16.62
C GLY A 88 3.11 -15.89 -15.48
N GLU A 89 4.40 -15.81 -15.73
CA GLU A 89 5.48 -15.96 -14.76
C GLU A 89 6.29 -14.66 -14.75
N PRO A 90 6.62 -14.08 -13.61
CA PRO A 90 6.30 -14.52 -12.25
C PRO A 90 4.91 -14.08 -11.74
N PHE A 91 4.10 -13.38 -12.54
CA PHE A 91 2.81 -12.84 -12.12
C PHE A 91 1.65 -13.37 -12.97
N ILE A 92 0.54 -13.71 -12.30
CA ILE A 92 -0.77 -13.82 -12.94
C ILE A 92 -1.37 -12.41 -12.94
N THR A 93 -1.76 -11.87 -14.12
CA THR A 93 -2.32 -10.54 -14.23
C THR A 93 -3.84 -10.58 -14.33
N PHE A 94 -4.52 -9.86 -13.44
CA PHE A 94 -5.94 -9.57 -13.49
C PHE A 94 -6.12 -8.15 -14.01
N LYS A 95 -6.80 -7.99 -15.15
CA LYS A 95 -6.91 -6.71 -15.85
C LYS A 95 -8.36 -6.31 -16.09
N HIS A 96 -8.68 -5.06 -15.71
CA HIS A 96 -9.93 -4.37 -16.03
C HIS A 96 -9.57 -2.95 -16.50
N ASP A 97 -9.86 -2.63 -17.75
CA ASP A 97 -9.49 -1.36 -18.39
C ASP A 97 -8.01 -0.98 -18.18
N ASN A 98 -7.73 0.11 -17.47
CA ASN A 98 -6.39 0.57 -17.13
C ASN A 98 -5.97 0.21 -15.68
N LEU A 99 -6.73 -0.65 -15.00
CA LEU A 99 -6.39 -1.22 -13.70
C LEU A 99 -5.91 -2.66 -13.84
N GLN A 100 -4.74 -2.94 -13.27
CA GLN A 100 -4.14 -4.26 -13.28
C GLN A 100 -3.74 -4.66 -11.86
N LEU A 101 -4.11 -5.88 -11.45
CA LEU A 101 -3.53 -6.54 -10.28
C LEU A 101 -2.61 -7.65 -10.74
N TRP A 102 -1.36 -7.60 -10.30
CA TRP A 102 -0.35 -8.61 -10.55
C TRP A 102 -0.25 -9.50 -9.31
N CYS A 103 -0.76 -10.71 -9.45
CA CYS A 103 -0.73 -11.72 -8.38
C CYS A 103 0.63 -12.41 -8.36
N GLY A 104 1.41 -12.15 -7.32
CA GLY A 104 2.76 -12.67 -7.14
C GLY A 104 3.54 -11.94 -6.05
N ASP A 105 4.81 -12.33 -5.91
CA ASP A 105 5.68 -11.76 -4.89
C ASP A 105 6.23 -10.38 -5.33
N PHE A 106 5.99 -9.36 -4.50
CA PHE A 106 6.51 -8.01 -4.69
C PHE A 106 8.01 -7.97 -4.98
N PHE A 107 8.80 -8.82 -4.33
CA PHE A 107 10.25 -8.87 -4.51
C PHE A 107 10.71 -9.45 -5.86
N GLN A 108 9.79 -9.93 -6.69
CA GLN A 108 10.08 -10.38 -8.06
C GLN A 108 9.87 -9.28 -9.11
N LEU A 109 9.35 -8.11 -8.72
CA LEU A 109 9.24 -6.96 -9.63
C LEU A 109 10.63 -6.48 -10.07
N VAL A 110 10.73 -6.04 -11.32
CA VAL A 110 11.95 -5.45 -11.87
C VAL A 110 11.68 -4.02 -12.36
N PRO A 111 12.73 -3.16 -12.52
CA PRO A 111 12.53 -1.75 -12.91
C PRO A 111 11.73 -1.57 -14.21
N ASP A 112 11.85 -2.49 -15.17
CA ASP A 112 11.11 -2.40 -16.44
C ASP A 112 9.59 -2.52 -16.26
N ASP A 113 9.13 -3.21 -15.21
CA ASP A 113 7.71 -3.39 -14.88
C ASP A 113 7.05 -2.07 -14.50
N LEU A 114 7.79 -1.19 -13.83
CA LEU A 114 7.28 0.07 -13.26
C LEU A 114 7.86 1.33 -13.91
N LYS A 115 8.54 1.22 -15.05
CA LYS A 115 9.22 2.35 -15.73
C LYS A 115 8.33 3.55 -16.09
N HIS A 116 7.02 3.34 -16.16
CA HIS A 116 6.02 4.37 -16.45
C HIS A 116 5.32 4.92 -15.21
N VAL A 117 5.58 4.33 -14.04
CA VAL A 117 5.02 4.79 -12.77
C VAL A 117 5.65 6.13 -12.38
N ARG A 118 4.83 7.03 -11.87
CA ARG A 118 5.26 8.33 -11.33
C ARG A 118 4.68 8.59 -9.96
N LEU A 119 3.72 7.79 -9.55
CA LEU A 119 3.03 7.91 -8.28
C LEU A 119 2.96 6.54 -7.59
N VAL A 120 3.14 6.53 -6.28
CA VAL A 120 2.97 5.34 -5.45
C VAL A 120 1.99 5.68 -4.33
N TYR A 121 1.09 4.76 -4.05
CA TYR A 121 0.22 4.82 -2.88
C TYR A 121 0.57 3.68 -1.94
N ASP A 122 1.32 3.98 -0.89
CA ASP A 122 1.73 3.03 0.14
C ASP A 122 0.87 3.23 1.40
N ARG A 123 -0.20 2.47 1.45
CA ARG A 123 -1.06 2.37 2.62
C ARG A 123 -1.24 0.90 2.98
N ALA A 124 -0.96 0.58 4.21
CA ALA A 124 -0.99 -0.76 4.75
C ALA A 124 0.07 -1.73 4.18
N ALA A 125 1.00 -1.29 3.32
CA ALA A 125 2.10 -2.12 2.84
C ALA A 125 3.29 -2.11 3.83
N LEU A 126 3.92 -0.97 4.07
CA LEU A 126 5.05 -0.87 5.00
C LEU A 126 4.70 -1.41 6.39
N ILE A 127 3.53 -1.04 6.92
CA ILE A 127 3.04 -1.48 8.24
C ILE A 127 2.59 -2.94 8.29
N ALA A 128 2.46 -3.62 7.16
CA ALA A 128 2.21 -5.06 7.11
C ALA A 128 3.47 -5.88 7.37
N LEU A 129 4.65 -5.27 7.24
CA LEU A 129 5.94 -5.94 7.32
C LEU A 129 6.56 -5.82 8.71
N PRO A 130 7.10 -6.92 9.26
CA PRO A 130 7.85 -6.87 10.50
C PRO A 130 9.14 -6.04 10.31
N PRO A 131 9.70 -5.43 11.38
CA PRO A 131 10.82 -4.50 11.28
C PRO A 131 12.00 -5.00 10.45
N HIS A 132 12.36 -6.28 10.57
CA HIS A 132 13.50 -6.86 9.86
C HIS A 132 13.33 -6.96 8.33
N MET A 133 12.11 -6.82 7.79
CA MET A 133 11.83 -6.85 6.34
C MET A 133 11.67 -5.46 5.73
N ARG A 134 11.49 -4.41 6.52
CA ARG A 134 11.15 -3.08 6.02
C ARG A 134 12.26 -2.44 5.21
N LYS A 135 13.51 -2.63 5.66
CA LYS A 135 14.67 -2.14 4.93
C LYS A 135 14.78 -2.79 3.54
N ASP A 136 14.55 -4.09 3.44
CA ASP A 136 14.57 -4.80 2.16
C ASP A 136 13.41 -4.34 1.26
N TYR A 137 12.23 -4.12 1.85
CA TYR A 137 11.08 -3.56 1.15
C TYR A 137 11.37 -2.17 0.56
N VAL A 138 11.89 -1.25 1.37
CA VAL A 138 12.21 0.11 0.93
C VAL A 138 13.31 0.12 -0.12
N ASN A 139 14.37 -0.66 0.09
CA ASN A 139 15.46 -0.80 -0.89
C ASN A 139 14.95 -1.34 -2.22
N HIS A 140 14.09 -2.36 -2.19
CA HIS A 140 13.52 -2.94 -3.40
C HIS A 140 12.58 -1.95 -4.11
N LEU A 141 11.66 -1.30 -3.37
CA LEU A 141 10.79 -0.26 -3.92
C LEU A 141 11.60 0.84 -4.59
N THR A 142 12.65 1.34 -3.91
CA THR A 142 13.56 2.35 -4.43
C THR A 142 14.22 1.89 -5.74
N ALA A 143 14.64 0.64 -5.82
CA ALA A 143 15.30 0.11 -7.02
C ALA A 143 14.38 -0.03 -8.22
N ILE A 144 13.08 -0.29 -8.02
CA ILE A 144 12.16 -0.60 -9.12
C ILE A 144 11.32 0.59 -9.61
N ILE A 145 11.21 1.68 -8.84
CA ILE A 145 10.49 2.88 -9.28
C ILE A 145 11.46 3.91 -9.87
N PRO A 146 11.03 4.70 -10.87
CA PRO A 146 11.87 5.75 -11.47
C PRO A 146 12.19 6.91 -10.50
N ASP A 147 13.31 7.60 -10.75
CA ASP A 147 13.63 8.85 -10.05
C ASP A 147 12.54 9.90 -10.27
N GLY A 148 12.33 10.76 -9.29
CA GLY A 148 11.24 11.75 -9.28
C GLY A 148 9.86 11.18 -8.96
N THR A 149 9.72 9.85 -8.78
CA THR A 149 8.44 9.25 -8.35
C THR A 149 8.04 9.77 -6.97
N LYS A 150 6.77 10.15 -6.84
CA LYS A 150 6.21 10.62 -5.57
C LYS A 150 5.41 9.52 -4.88
N ILE A 151 5.54 9.41 -3.59
CA ILE A 151 4.85 8.42 -2.75
C ILE A 151 3.96 9.15 -1.77
N LEU A 152 2.69 8.77 -1.68
CA LEU A 152 1.85 9.04 -0.52
C LEU A 152 1.97 7.83 0.41
N LEU A 153 2.68 8.03 1.53
CA LEU A 153 2.89 7.00 2.54
C LEU A 153 2.02 7.30 3.76
N ILE A 154 1.28 6.30 4.23
CA ILE A 154 0.50 6.36 5.46
C ILE A 154 1.03 5.31 6.42
N THR A 155 1.48 5.75 7.59
CA THR A 155 2.00 4.88 8.65
C THR A 155 1.08 4.88 9.87
N LEU A 156 1.35 3.97 10.78
CA LEU A 156 0.62 3.79 12.01
C LEU A 156 1.62 3.62 13.15
N ASP A 157 1.53 4.47 14.16
CA ASP A 157 2.36 4.37 15.36
C ASP A 157 1.52 4.08 16.60
N TYR A 158 2.01 3.19 17.46
CA TYR A 158 1.37 2.76 18.70
C TYR A 158 2.36 2.01 19.59
N ASP A 159 1.96 1.66 20.81
CA ASP A 159 2.78 0.91 21.76
C ASP A 159 3.31 -0.41 21.15
N THR A 160 4.63 -0.57 21.16
CA THR A 160 5.36 -1.68 20.53
C THR A 160 5.17 -3.04 21.19
N GLU A 161 4.63 -3.12 22.38
CA GLU A 161 4.33 -4.39 23.05
C GLU A 161 3.25 -5.21 22.32
N ILE A 162 2.48 -4.55 21.45
CA ILE A 162 1.40 -5.18 20.71
C ILE A 162 1.92 -5.75 19.40
N LYS A 163 1.69 -7.03 19.19
CA LYS A 163 2.11 -7.74 17.98
C LYS A 163 1.25 -7.34 16.77
N GLY A 164 1.93 -7.02 15.66
CA GLY A 164 1.31 -6.80 14.35
C GLY A 164 0.86 -8.10 13.64
N PRO A 165 0.46 -8.06 12.40
CA PRO A 165 0.11 -6.86 11.63
C PRO A 165 -1.24 -6.22 12.05
N PRO A 166 -1.45 -4.93 11.76
CA PRO A 166 -0.41 -4.01 11.31
C PRO A 166 0.64 -3.81 12.41
N PHE A 167 1.89 -3.54 12.01
CA PHE A 167 2.97 -3.22 12.94
C PHE A 167 3.09 -1.69 13.07
N ASN A 168 3.57 -1.21 14.21
CA ASN A 168 3.88 0.19 14.36
C ASN A 168 5.07 0.60 13.47
N VAL A 169 5.02 1.79 12.91
CA VAL A 169 6.09 2.47 12.19
C VAL A 169 6.08 3.91 12.63
N SER A 170 7.07 4.32 13.41
CA SER A 170 7.18 5.70 13.91
C SER A 170 7.70 6.65 12.83
N ASP A 171 7.53 7.96 13.08
CA ASP A 171 8.04 9.00 12.19
C ASP A 171 9.57 8.95 12.08
N GLU A 172 10.26 8.60 13.18
CA GLU A 172 11.72 8.41 13.18
C GLU A 172 12.14 7.24 12.30
N GLU A 173 11.41 6.12 12.36
CA GLU A 173 11.68 4.97 11.50
C GLU A 173 11.48 5.31 10.01
N VAL A 174 10.47 6.12 9.66
CA VAL A 174 10.31 6.61 8.29
C VAL A 174 11.51 7.43 7.86
N GLN A 175 12.03 8.33 8.72
CA GLN A 175 13.25 9.07 8.43
C GLN A 175 14.43 8.14 8.20
N GLU A 176 14.66 7.16 9.08
CA GLU A 176 15.77 6.20 8.95
C GLU A 176 15.70 5.37 7.67
N LEU A 177 14.49 4.97 7.25
CA LEU A 177 14.30 4.11 6.09
C LEU A 177 14.43 4.85 4.75
N TYR A 178 14.06 6.14 4.69
CA TYR A 178 13.89 6.85 3.42
C TYR A 178 14.85 8.04 3.20
N GLN A 179 15.56 8.55 4.23
CA GLN A 179 16.32 9.80 4.14
C GLN A 179 17.43 9.82 3.08
N ASP A 180 18.01 8.67 2.75
CA ASP A 180 19.16 8.60 1.84
C ASP A 180 18.74 8.72 0.37
N ASP A 181 17.54 8.26 0.03
CA ASP A 181 17.05 8.14 -1.35
C ASP A 181 15.84 9.05 -1.65
N TYR A 182 15.27 9.71 -0.63
CA TYR A 182 14.04 10.48 -0.79
C TYR A 182 14.09 11.83 -0.10
N LYS A 183 13.49 12.83 -0.74
CA LYS A 183 13.03 14.04 -0.05
C LYS A 183 11.78 13.68 0.73
N ILE A 184 11.81 13.85 2.05
CA ILE A 184 10.71 13.50 2.96
C ILE A 184 9.99 14.78 3.38
N GLU A 185 8.68 14.80 3.23
CA GLU A 185 7.78 15.82 3.75
C GLU A 185 6.74 15.15 4.65
N HIS A 186 6.83 15.43 5.96
CA HIS A 186 5.82 15.01 6.91
C HIS A 186 4.63 15.98 6.82
N ILE A 187 3.47 15.50 6.40
CA ILE A 187 2.29 16.32 6.17
C ILE A 187 1.53 16.55 7.48
N LEU A 188 1.21 15.45 8.17
CA LEU A 188 0.49 15.52 9.45
C LEU A 188 0.66 14.21 10.25
N THR A 189 0.40 14.31 11.55
CA THR A 189 0.13 13.16 12.43
C THR A 189 -1.24 13.38 13.09
N ASN A 190 -2.09 12.35 13.02
CA ASN A 190 -3.43 12.38 13.59
C ASN A 190 -3.55 11.32 14.68
N THR A 191 -3.86 11.75 15.90
CA THR A 191 -4.10 10.83 17.03
C THR A 191 -5.45 10.14 16.86
N LEU A 192 -5.45 8.82 16.88
CA LEU A 192 -6.67 8.02 16.78
C LEU A 192 -7.46 8.09 18.09
N ALA A 193 -8.75 8.33 17.96
CA ALA A 193 -9.66 8.35 19.11
C ALA A 193 -9.71 6.98 19.81
N LYS A 194 -9.96 6.95 21.13
CA LYS A 194 -10.08 5.70 21.90
C LYS A 194 -11.20 4.78 21.39
N ASP A 195 -12.22 5.34 20.74
CA ASP A 195 -13.32 4.60 20.14
C ASP A 195 -13.08 4.21 18.67
N HIS A 196 -11.95 4.59 18.10
CA HIS A 196 -11.57 4.16 16.77
C HIS A 196 -11.53 2.62 16.66
N PRO A 197 -12.03 2.00 15.58
CA PRO A 197 -12.10 0.54 15.45
C PRO A 197 -10.78 -0.17 15.68
N PHE A 198 -9.67 0.43 15.23
CA PHE A 198 -8.33 -0.13 15.43
C PHE A 198 -7.92 -0.10 16.90
N THR A 199 -8.02 1.06 17.58
CA THR A 199 -7.66 1.22 18.98
C THR A 199 -8.49 0.30 19.89
N LYS A 200 -9.80 0.24 19.66
CA LYS A 200 -10.70 -0.71 20.39
C LYS A 200 -10.29 -2.16 20.21
N ARG A 201 -10.08 -2.59 18.96
CA ARG A 201 -9.76 -3.99 18.66
C ARG A 201 -8.43 -4.43 19.27
N LYS A 202 -7.45 -3.52 19.34
CA LYS A 202 -6.11 -3.78 19.88
C LYS A 202 -5.98 -3.44 21.37
N GLY A 203 -6.98 -2.81 21.99
CA GLY A 203 -6.91 -2.37 23.38
C GLY A 203 -5.87 -1.28 23.64
N LEU A 204 -5.67 -0.38 22.66
CA LEU A 204 -4.66 0.67 22.72
C LEU A 204 -5.18 1.90 23.46
N GLU A 205 -4.30 2.52 24.24
CA GLU A 205 -4.57 3.83 24.82
C GLU A 205 -4.16 4.97 23.89
N ASN A 206 -3.08 4.76 23.16
CA ASN A 206 -2.51 5.74 22.24
C ASN A 206 -2.19 5.06 20.90
N ALA A 207 -2.65 5.64 19.82
CA ALA A 207 -2.25 5.31 18.47
C ALA A 207 -2.38 6.56 17.61
N SER A 208 -1.54 6.67 16.59
CA SER A 208 -1.59 7.77 15.62
C SER A 208 -1.31 7.26 14.22
N GLU A 209 -1.86 7.94 13.24
CA GLU A 209 -1.52 7.77 11.85
C GLU A 209 -0.74 8.99 11.36
N SER A 210 0.36 8.75 10.66
CA SER A 210 1.15 9.80 10.04
C SER A 210 1.10 9.70 8.53
N VAL A 211 1.05 10.85 7.87
CA VAL A 211 1.00 10.98 6.41
C VAL A 211 2.25 11.69 5.92
N PHE A 212 2.91 11.06 4.95
CA PHE A 212 4.13 11.59 4.35
C PHE A 212 3.97 11.69 2.84
N ARG A 213 4.59 12.73 2.28
CA ARG A 213 4.92 12.82 0.86
C ARG A 213 6.42 12.58 0.70
N LEU A 214 6.76 11.51 -0.03
CA LEU A 214 8.15 11.22 -0.35
C LEU A 214 8.36 11.49 -1.84
N THR A 215 9.53 12.02 -2.20
CA THR A 215 9.92 12.18 -3.61
C THR A 215 11.27 11.53 -3.80
N LYS A 216 11.35 10.51 -4.64
CA LYS A 216 12.62 9.83 -4.95
C LYS A 216 13.60 10.81 -5.60
N LEU A 217 14.86 10.81 -5.14
CA LEU A 217 15.93 11.70 -5.59
C LEU A 217 16.52 11.27 -6.93
#